data_6310c012d4084f86d0ce019c3b191ffe
#
_entry.id   6310c012d4084f86d0ce019c3b191ffe
#
_cell.length_a   1.000
_cell.length_b   1.000
_cell.length_c   1.000
_cell.angle_alpha   90.00
_cell.angle_beta   90.00
_cell.angle_gamma   90.00
#
_symmetry.space_group_name_H-M   'P 1'
#
loop_
_entity.id
_entity.type
_entity.pdbx_description
1 polymer ?
#
loop_
_entity_poly.entity_id
_entity_poly.type
_entity_poly.pdbx_seq_one_letter_code
_entity_poly.pdbx_strand_id
1 'polypeptide(L)' 'MENNQTQNIKANAVPLWEKYTLTIREAAEYFNIGEKRLRRIVDEYPNADFIVMNGNRAMFKRKLFEKYVDEAGVI' A
#
# COMPACT_ATOMS: atom_id res chain seq x y z
N MET A 1 -12.95 27.43 -0.12
CA MET A 1 -13.01 26.75 -0.40
C MET A 1 -12.55 26.04 -0.52
N GLU A 2 -12.52 26.30 -0.42
CA GLU A 2 -12.47 25.53 -0.63
C GLU A 2 -11.95 24.78 -0.86
N ASN A 3 -11.85 25.23 -0.86
CA ASN A 3 -11.53 24.46 -1.22
C ASN A 3 -10.86 23.88 -1.57
N ASN A 4 -10.72 24.18 -1.52
CA ASN A 4 -10.30 23.59 -2.04
C ASN A 4 -9.41 23.00 -2.24
N GLN A 5 -9.31 23.23 -1.86
CA GLN A 5 -8.68 22.66 -2.26
C GLN A 5 -8.34 21.72 -2.31
N THR A 6 -8.70 21.82 -2.25
CA THR A 6 -8.64 20.88 -2.56
C THR A 6 -8.74 20.33 -3.05
N GLN A 7 -9.17 20.51 -3.30
CA GLN A 7 -9.48 19.97 -4.00
C GLN A 7 -8.95 19.55 -4.89
N ASN A 8 -8.65 19.99 -5.45
CA ASN A 8 -8.20 19.69 -6.62
C ASN A 8 -7.38 18.47 -6.66
N ILE A 9 -6.64 18.32 -5.82
CA ILE A 9 -5.97 17.10 -5.66
C ILE A 9 -6.89 15.96 -5.58
N LYS A 10 -7.99 16.20 -4.93
CA LYS A 10 -8.99 15.19 -4.81
C LYS A 10 -9.56 14.76 -6.10
N ALA A 11 -9.67 15.67 -7.02
CA ALA A 11 -10.23 15.36 -8.30
C ALA A 11 -9.41 14.31 -9.02
N ASN A 12 -8.11 14.23 -8.71
CA ASN A 12 -7.25 13.26 -9.35
C ASN A 12 -6.95 12.06 -8.46
N ALA A 13 -7.54 12.05 -7.29
CA ALA A 13 -7.26 10.96 -6.36
C ALA A 13 -7.91 9.67 -6.85
N VAL A 14 -7.17 8.59 -6.76
CA VAL A 14 -7.66 7.27 -7.10
C VAL A 14 -7.93 6.53 -5.80
N PRO A 15 -9.11 5.94 -5.64
CA PRO A 15 -9.38 5.16 -4.44
C PRO A 15 -8.35 4.05 -4.27
N LEU A 16 -8.03 3.71 -3.03
CA LEU A 16 -7.01 2.71 -2.76
C LEU A 16 -7.29 1.40 -3.47
N TRP A 17 -8.55 0.99 -3.53
CA TRP A 17 -8.90 -0.30 -4.12
C TRP A 17 -8.73 -0.32 -5.64
N GLU A 18 -8.46 0.84 -6.25
CA GLU A 18 -8.22 0.90 -7.68
C GLU A 18 -6.74 1.09 -8.02
N LYS A 19 -5.90 1.30 -7.03
CA LYS A 19 -4.48 1.52 -7.29
C LYS A 19 -3.77 0.20 -7.54
N TYR A 20 -2.82 0.24 -8.45
CA TYR A 20 -2.02 -0.93 -8.75
C TYR A 20 -1.02 -1.18 -7.62
N THR A 21 -0.37 -0.11 -7.15
CA THR A 21 0.59 -0.20 -6.05
C THR A 21 0.16 0.74 -4.95
N LEU A 22 0.53 0.38 -3.71
CA LEU A 22 0.21 1.17 -2.53
C LEU A 22 1.51 1.47 -1.80
N THR A 23 1.63 2.71 -1.29
CA THR A 23 2.72 3.01 -0.37
C THR A 23 2.47 2.23 0.92
N ILE A 24 3.48 2.17 1.79
CA ILE A 24 3.31 1.49 3.08
C ILE A 24 2.13 2.11 3.84
N ARG A 25 2.03 3.43 3.82
CA ARG A 25 0.95 4.11 4.52
C ARG A 25 -0.41 3.74 3.94
N GLU A 26 -0.51 3.72 2.62
CA GLU A 26 -1.77 3.36 1.97
C GLU A 26 -2.11 1.90 2.22
N ALA A 27 -1.11 1.03 2.20
CA ALA A 27 -1.34 -0.38 2.46
C ALA A 27 -1.80 -0.59 3.89
N ALA A 28 -1.24 0.17 4.84
CA ALA A 28 -1.66 0.09 6.23
C ALA A 28 -3.14 0.40 6.36
N GLU A 29 -3.58 1.40 5.63
CA GLU A 29 -4.98 1.82 5.65
C GLU A 29 -5.87 0.78 4.96
N TYR A 30 -5.47 0.35 3.77
CA TYR A 30 -6.27 -0.56 2.97
C TYR A 30 -6.42 -1.94 3.61
N PHE A 31 -5.31 -2.48 4.15
CA PHE A 31 -5.30 -3.81 4.71
C PHE A 31 -5.56 -3.82 6.22
N ASN A 32 -5.59 -2.65 6.82
CA ASN A 32 -5.77 -2.51 8.26
C ASN A 32 -4.65 -3.25 9.02
N ILE A 33 -3.43 -3.06 8.55
CA ILE A 33 -2.24 -3.64 9.16
C ILE A 33 -1.33 -2.48 9.53
N GLY A 34 -0.74 -2.52 10.71
CA GLY A 34 0.13 -1.42 11.16
C GLY A 34 1.34 -1.22 10.25
N GLU A 35 1.76 0.03 10.08
CA GLU A 35 2.90 0.35 9.23
C GLU A 35 4.16 -0.35 9.68
N LYS A 36 4.37 -0.45 10.98
CA LYS A 36 5.56 -1.10 11.52
C LYS A 36 5.61 -2.57 11.09
N ARG A 37 4.47 -3.23 11.10
CA ARG A 37 4.38 -4.61 10.68
C ARG A 37 4.67 -4.74 9.19
N LEU A 38 4.13 -3.81 8.40
CA LEU A 38 4.37 -3.82 6.95
C LEU A 38 5.83 -3.57 6.63
N ARG A 39 6.49 -2.68 7.37
CA ARG A 39 7.92 -2.43 7.17
C ARG A 39 8.73 -3.67 7.49
N ARG A 40 8.32 -4.41 8.49
CA ARG A 40 8.99 -5.66 8.83
C ARG A 40 8.87 -6.67 7.70
N ILE A 41 7.69 -6.75 7.09
CA ILE A 41 7.48 -7.66 5.96
C ILE A 41 8.41 -7.30 4.81
N VAL A 42 8.56 -6.01 4.52
CA VAL A 42 9.49 -5.57 3.49
C VAL A 42 10.90 -5.99 3.82
N ASP A 43 11.30 -5.83 5.08
CA ASP A 43 12.65 -6.18 5.50
C ASP A 43 12.90 -7.68 5.44
N GLU A 44 11.90 -8.47 5.78
CA GLU A 44 12.05 -9.92 5.81
C GLU A 44 11.92 -10.57 4.45
N TYR A 45 11.14 -9.97 3.56
CA TYR A 45 10.87 -10.54 2.26
C TYR A 45 11.10 -9.52 1.14
N PRO A 46 12.31 -8.97 1.05
CA PRO A 46 12.56 -7.88 0.08
C PRO A 46 12.36 -8.29 -1.37
N ASN A 47 12.43 -9.59 -1.66
CA ASN A 47 12.28 -10.07 -3.03
C ASN A 47 10.91 -10.70 -3.30
N ALA A 48 9.95 -10.49 -2.40
CA ALA A 48 8.62 -11.04 -2.59
C ALA A 48 7.97 -10.42 -3.82
N ASP A 49 7.13 -11.18 -4.50
CA ASP A 49 6.50 -10.72 -5.73
C ASP A 49 5.53 -9.57 -5.49
N PHE A 50 5.07 -9.40 -4.25
CA PHE A 50 4.13 -8.32 -3.93
C PHE A 50 4.83 -7.01 -3.57
N ILE A 51 6.16 -6.97 -3.61
CA ILE A 51 6.91 -5.75 -3.29
C ILE A 51 7.57 -5.20 -4.53
N VAL A 52 7.49 -3.89 -4.71
CA VAL A 52 8.21 -3.21 -5.77
C VAL A 52 8.86 -1.97 -5.17
N MET A 53 10.09 -1.69 -5.59
CA MET A 53 10.80 -0.49 -5.14
C MET A 53 10.61 0.60 -6.16
N ASN A 54 10.21 1.77 -5.68
CA ASN A 54 10.09 2.96 -6.51
C ASN A 54 11.11 3.95 -5.95
N GLY A 55 12.32 3.92 -6.51
CA GLY A 55 13.42 4.65 -5.93
C GLY A 55 13.76 4.03 -4.59
N ASN A 56 13.77 4.85 -3.55
CA ASN A 56 14.05 4.38 -2.19
C ASN A 56 12.79 3.93 -1.45
N ARG A 57 11.65 3.98 -2.11
CA ARG A 57 10.39 3.74 -1.45
C ARG A 57 9.88 2.35 -1.78
N ALA A 58 9.60 1.56 -0.75
CA ALA A 58 8.99 0.25 -0.95
C ALA A 58 7.50 0.45 -1.12
N MET A 59 6.91 -0.27 -2.06
CA MET A 59 5.49 -0.23 -2.31
C MET A 59 4.97 -1.65 -2.44
N PHE A 60 3.69 -1.82 -2.16
CA PHE A 60 3.06 -3.12 -2.26
C PHE A 60 2.20 -3.17 -3.52
N LYS A 61 2.32 -4.26 -4.28
CA LYS A 61 1.42 -4.51 -5.39
C LYS A 61 0.12 -5.00 -4.77
N ARG A 62 -0.92 -4.20 -4.89
CA ARG A 62 -2.13 -4.43 -4.11
C ARG A 62 -2.72 -5.82 -4.26
N LYS A 63 -2.91 -6.27 -5.50
CA LYS A 63 -3.55 -7.57 -5.72
C LYS A 63 -2.70 -8.74 -5.23
N LEU A 64 -1.40 -8.65 -5.45
CA LEU A 64 -0.51 -9.73 -5.00
C LEU A 64 -0.42 -9.77 -3.49
N PHE A 65 -0.40 -8.60 -2.84
CA PHE A 65 -0.36 -8.58 -1.40
C PHE A 65 -1.70 -9.03 -0.80
N GLU A 66 -2.81 -8.74 -1.50
CA GLU A 66 -4.11 -9.26 -1.09
C GLU A 66 -4.07 -10.78 -1.02
N LYS A 67 -3.48 -11.40 -2.06
CA LYS A 67 -3.38 -12.84 -2.11
C LYS A 67 -2.55 -13.37 -0.94
N TYR A 68 -1.44 -12.70 -0.67
CA TYR A 68 -0.58 -13.08 0.45
C TYR A 68 -1.35 -13.03 1.77
N VAL A 69 -2.08 -11.93 1.98
CA VAL A 69 -2.84 -11.76 3.21
C VAL A 69 -3.97 -12.79 3.30
N ASP A 70 -4.63 -13.06 2.18
CA ASP A 70 -5.72 -14.03 2.15
C ASP A 70 -5.25 -15.43 2.54
N GLU A 71 -4.02 -15.76 2.20
CA GLU A 71 -3.47 -17.09 2.46
C GLU A 71 -2.77 -17.15 3.81
N ALA A 72 -2.49 -16.03 4.44
CA ALA A 72 -1.79 -16.02 5.71
C ALA A 72 -2.76 -16.24 6.85
N GLY A 73 -2.41 -17.12 7.78
CA GLY A 73 -3.20 -17.27 8.98
C GLY A 73 -2.92 -16.19 9.99
N VAL A 74 -1.70 -15.66 9.95
CA VAL A 74 -1.24 -14.62 10.87
C VAL A 74 -0.32 -13.70 10.08
N ILE A 75 -0.43 -12.44 10.34
CA ILE A 75 0.44 -11.44 9.70
C ILE A 75 1.41 -10.82 10.70
#